data_0fcec5e381d74b80e0aec989fdbb6044
#
_entry.id   0fcec5e381d74b80e0aec989fdbb6044
#
_cell.length_a   1.000
_cell.length_b   1.000
_cell.length_c   1.000
_cell.angle_alpha   90.00
_cell.angle_beta   90.00
_cell.angle_gamma   90.00
#
_symmetry.space_group_name_H-M   'P 1'
#
loop_
_entity.id
_entity.type
_entity.pdbx_description
1 polymer ?
#
loop_
_entity_poly.entity_id
_entity_poly.type
_entity_poly.pdbx_seq_one_letter_code
_entity_poly.pdbx_strand_id
1 'polypeptide(L)'
;MANRIFESPHTPTDSTSCSLNSIENKIIKLDEVSQSRGEKVVLCHGHFNIIHPGHIRYLNYAREQGMKLVVSIQGDRSFLNSDRKHHFSEDDRATGVASIQTVDLVVLLGEGNLEKLIKVLNPAVLVLGKEFESERDDQVSDAVQLMKKQGG
;
A
#
# COMPACT_ATOMS: atom_id res chain seq x y z
N MET A 1 13.68 40.03 -17.84
CA MET A 1 12.45 39.25 -17.77
C MET A 1 12.51 38.38 -16.53
N ALA A 2 11.79 38.75 -15.50
CA ALA A 2 11.75 38.00 -14.28
C ALA A 2 10.86 36.76 -14.46
N ASN A 3 11.45 35.59 -14.29
CA ASN A 3 10.72 34.33 -14.21
C ASN A 3 9.91 34.27 -12.91
N ARG A 4 8.68 34.76 -12.97
CA ARG A 4 7.72 34.66 -11.86
C ARG A 4 6.99 33.31 -11.86
N ILE A 5 7.71 32.20 -11.85
CA ILE A 5 7.05 30.88 -11.84
C ILE A 5 6.95 30.31 -10.43
N PHE A 6 7.63 30.88 -9.41
CA PHE A 6 7.64 30.36 -8.04
C PHE A 6 7.62 31.44 -6.97
N GLU A 7 6.91 32.55 -7.17
CA GLU A 7 6.49 33.33 -6.01
C GLU A 7 5.11 32.83 -5.57
N SER A 8 5.13 31.83 -4.76
CA SER A 8 4.01 31.50 -3.92
C SER A 8 3.90 32.55 -2.81
N PRO A 9 2.84 33.36 -2.76
CA PRO A 9 2.67 34.36 -1.71
C PRO A 9 2.14 33.74 -0.42
N HIS A 10 2.57 32.53 -0.08
CA HIS A 10 2.09 31.90 1.14
C HIS A 10 3.21 31.83 2.14
N THR A 11 3.15 32.73 3.11
CA THR A 11 3.63 32.42 4.45
C THR A 11 3.18 31.01 4.81
N PRO A 12 4.08 30.15 5.29
CA PRO A 12 3.71 28.81 5.75
C PRO A 12 2.91 28.94 7.03
N THR A 13 1.63 29.16 6.90
CA THR A 13 0.68 28.94 7.98
C THR A 13 0.33 27.46 7.94
N ASP A 14 0.73 26.72 8.93
CA ASP A 14 0.24 25.41 9.44
C ASP A 14 -0.35 24.34 8.47
N SER A 15 -0.56 24.64 7.19
CA SER A 15 -1.11 23.70 6.22
C SER A 15 -0.14 22.56 5.84
N THR A 16 1.17 22.77 6.00
CA THR A 16 2.20 21.76 5.70
C THR A 16 2.25 20.67 6.76
N SER A 17 2.09 21.03 8.02
CA SER A 17 1.98 20.07 9.13
C SER A 17 0.68 19.24 9.04
N CYS A 18 -0.41 19.87 8.62
CA CYS A 18 -1.69 19.18 8.43
C CYS A 18 -1.65 18.14 7.29
N SER A 19 -0.96 18.40 6.19
CA SER A 19 -0.85 17.45 5.07
C SER A 19 0.06 16.26 5.37
N LEU A 20 1.17 16.45 6.06
CA LEU A 20 2.05 15.36 6.50
C LEU A 20 1.35 14.48 7.53
N ASN A 21 0.69 15.06 8.51
CA ASN A 21 -0.12 14.32 9.48
C ASN A 21 -1.23 13.50 8.80
N SER A 22 -1.80 13.98 7.70
CA SER A 22 -2.83 13.24 6.95
C SER A 22 -2.26 12.01 6.24
N ILE A 23 -1.02 12.05 5.77
CA ILE A 23 -0.33 10.92 5.15
C ILE A 23 0.06 9.89 6.21
N GLU A 24 0.65 10.32 7.30
CA GLU A 24 1.04 9.45 8.42
C GLU A 24 -0.18 8.72 9.02
N ASN A 25 -1.32 9.38 9.11
CA ASN A 25 -2.56 8.77 9.59
C ASN A 25 -3.10 7.66 8.68
N LYS A 26 -2.63 7.56 7.43
CA LYS A 26 -2.95 6.46 6.52
C LYS A 26 -2.07 5.23 6.72
N ILE A 27 -0.98 5.33 7.49
CA ILE A 27 -0.01 4.24 7.66
C ILE A 27 -0.23 3.60 9.03
N ILE A 28 -0.50 2.30 9.03
CA ILE A 28 -0.66 1.51 10.26
C ILE A 28 0.15 0.21 10.18
N LYS A 29 0.42 -0.39 11.33
CA LYS A 29 1.05 -1.70 11.42
C LYS A 29 0.00 -2.80 11.36
N LEU A 30 0.44 -4.02 11.02
CA LEU A 30 -0.44 -5.18 10.91
C LEU A 30 -1.25 -5.48 12.18
N ASP A 31 -0.67 -5.24 13.36
CA ASP A 31 -1.34 -5.44 14.66
C ASP A 31 -2.39 -4.39 14.99
N GLU A 32 -2.39 -3.26 14.29
CA GLU A 32 -3.37 -2.19 14.43
C GLU A 32 -4.58 -2.36 13.48
N VAL A 33 -4.52 -3.33 12.56
CA VAL A 33 -5.59 -3.57 11.59
C VAL A 33 -6.83 -4.14 12.28
N SER A 34 -7.98 -3.55 11.97
CA SER A 34 -9.30 -4.06 12.37
C SER A 34 -10.08 -4.60 11.18
N GLN A 35 -11.03 -5.49 11.46
CA GLN A 35 -11.89 -6.04 10.41
C GLN A 35 -12.70 -4.94 9.71
N SER A 36 -12.79 -5.03 8.37
CA SER A 36 -13.67 -4.18 7.59
C SER A 36 -15.15 -4.50 7.91
N ARG A 37 -15.85 -3.52 8.45
CA ARG A 37 -17.27 -3.70 8.82
C ARG A 37 -18.17 -3.25 7.67
N GLY A 38 -18.51 -4.20 6.78
CA GLY A 38 -19.53 -3.96 5.75
C GLY A 38 -19.09 -3.09 4.57
N GLU A 39 -17.85 -2.62 4.54
CA GLU A 39 -17.30 -1.88 3.41
C GLU A 39 -16.63 -2.85 2.42
N LYS A 40 -16.83 -2.62 1.13
CA LYS A 40 -16.12 -3.39 0.10
C LYS A 40 -14.66 -2.92 0.01
N VAL A 41 -13.80 -3.55 0.81
CA VAL A 41 -12.37 -3.28 0.85
C VAL A 41 -11.66 -4.05 -0.24
N VAL A 42 -10.81 -3.36 -0.99
CA VAL A 42 -9.86 -3.93 -1.93
C VAL A 42 -8.48 -3.92 -1.30
N LEU A 43 -7.80 -5.04 -1.32
CA LEU A 43 -6.43 -5.20 -0.83
C LEU A 43 -5.47 -5.32 -2.03
N CYS A 44 -4.46 -4.48 -2.05
CA CYS A 44 -3.28 -4.60 -2.90
C CYS A 44 -2.07 -5.00 -2.08
N HIS A 45 -1.14 -5.73 -2.68
CA HIS A 45 0.11 -6.10 -2.04
C HIS A 45 1.28 -5.82 -2.97
N GLY A 46 2.42 -5.41 -2.42
CA GLY A 46 3.62 -5.21 -3.21
C GLY A 46 4.81 -4.74 -2.40
N HIS A 47 5.94 -4.66 -3.10
CA HIS A 47 7.18 -4.14 -2.56
C HIS A 47 7.22 -2.61 -2.59
N PHE A 48 6.76 -2.01 -3.68
CA PHE A 48 6.73 -0.56 -3.93
C PHE A 48 8.08 0.10 -3.68
N ASN A 49 9.14 -0.54 -4.12
CA ASN A 49 10.51 -0.07 -3.89
C ASN A 49 10.76 1.29 -4.57
N ILE A 50 10.32 1.42 -5.82
CA ILE A 50 10.30 2.68 -6.56
C ILE A 50 8.93 2.79 -7.23
N ILE A 51 8.18 3.84 -6.90
CA ILE A 51 6.87 4.08 -7.51
C ILE A 51 7.08 4.59 -8.95
N HIS A 52 6.36 3.99 -9.88
CA HIS A 52 6.37 4.35 -11.30
C HIS A 52 4.94 4.33 -11.87
N PRO A 53 4.71 4.84 -13.09
CA PRO A 53 3.37 4.92 -13.67
C PRO A 53 2.60 3.60 -13.71
N GLY A 54 3.30 2.46 -13.76
CA GLY A 54 2.69 1.13 -13.67
C GLY A 54 1.99 0.91 -12.33
N HIS A 55 2.61 1.30 -11.22
CA HIS A 55 1.98 1.23 -9.90
C HIS A 55 0.75 2.14 -9.81
N ILE A 56 0.81 3.34 -10.37
CA ILE A 56 -0.33 4.25 -10.36
C ILE A 56 -1.53 3.65 -11.11
N ARG A 57 -1.30 3.08 -12.31
CA ARG A 57 -2.37 2.39 -13.06
C ARG A 57 -2.94 1.20 -12.31
N TYR A 58 -2.08 0.40 -11.69
CA TYR A 58 -2.46 -0.74 -10.88
C TYR A 58 -3.35 -0.35 -9.69
N LEU A 59 -2.94 0.66 -8.93
CA LEU A 59 -3.69 1.14 -7.77
C LEU A 59 -5.01 1.81 -8.16
N ASN A 60 -5.04 2.57 -9.27
CA ASN A 60 -6.27 3.14 -9.79
C ASN A 60 -7.27 2.06 -10.22
N TYR A 61 -6.80 1.04 -10.95
CA TYR A 61 -7.63 -0.11 -11.30
C TYR A 61 -8.19 -0.81 -10.07
N ALA A 62 -7.34 -1.05 -9.07
CA ALA A 62 -7.76 -1.66 -7.82
C ALA A 62 -8.83 -0.83 -7.09
N ARG A 63 -8.67 0.50 -7.05
CA ARG A 63 -9.63 1.41 -6.42
C ARG A 63 -11.03 1.32 -7.03
N GLU A 64 -11.12 1.08 -8.34
CA GLU A 64 -12.39 0.91 -9.05
C GLU A 64 -13.15 -0.38 -8.65
N GLN A 65 -12.47 -1.36 -8.04
CA GLN A 65 -13.07 -2.64 -7.66
C GLN A 65 -13.84 -2.58 -6.33
N GLY A 66 -13.71 -1.51 -5.55
CA GLY A 66 -14.39 -1.39 -4.26
C GLY A 66 -14.47 0.01 -3.71
N MET A 67 -14.88 0.12 -2.45
CA MET A 67 -15.12 1.40 -1.79
C MET A 67 -13.85 1.95 -1.10
N LYS A 68 -13.01 1.07 -0.58
CA LYS A 68 -11.74 1.43 0.07
C LYS A 68 -10.58 0.64 -0.52
N LEU A 69 -9.46 1.32 -0.73
CA LEU A 69 -8.22 0.72 -1.17
C LEU A 69 -7.22 0.67 -0.02
N VAL A 70 -6.90 -0.54 0.39
CA VAL A 70 -5.83 -0.85 1.35
C VAL A 70 -4.64 -1.42 0.60
N VAL A 71 -3.46 -0.92 0.90
CA VAL A 71 -2.21 -1.40 0.30
C VAL A 71 -1.31 -1.95 1.40
N SER A 72 -0.88 -3.20 1.27
CA SER A 72 0.11 -3.79 2.16
C SER A 72 1.52 -3.68 1.57
N ILE A 73 2.46 -3.29 2.42
CA ILE A 73 3.87 -3.13 2.08
C ILE A 73 4.64 -4.31 2.65
N GLN A 74 5.41 -4.98 1.78
CA GLN A 74 6.32 -6.06 2.16
C GLN A 74 7.38 -5.54 3.12
N GLY A 75 7.58 -6.23 4.26
CA GLY A 75 8.58 -5.86 5.26
C GLY A 75 10.02 -6.01 4.75
N ASP A 76 10.93 -5.21 5.30
CA ASP A 76 12.34 -5.17 4.89
C ASP A 76 13.06 -6.51 5.08
N ARG A 77 12.70 -7.28 6.09
CA ARG A 77 13.31 -8.60 6.35
C ARG A 77 13.06 -9.63 5.27
N SER A 78 11.99 -9.49 4.50
CA SER A 78 11.70 -10.38 3.38
C SER A 78 12.74 -10.30 2.26
N PHE A 79 13.51 -9.21 2.21
CA PHE A 79 14.56 -8.99 1.22
C PHE A 79 15.95 -9.49 1.67
N LEU A 80 16.13 -9.86 2.94
CA LEU A 80 17.44 -10.26 3.46
C LEU A 80 18.02 -11.50 2.77
N ASN A 81 17.16 -12.38 2.26
CA ASN A 81 17.53 -13.62 1.59
C ASN A 81 17.30 -13.59 0.08
N SER A 82 16.98 -12.42 -0.48
CA SER A 82 16.75 -12.26 -1.92
C SER A 82 17.87 -11.45 -2.54
N ASP A 83 18.17 -11.72 -3.82
CA ASP A 83 19.07 -10.88 -4.63
C ASP A 83 18.50 -9.47 -4.89
N ARG A 84 17.28 -9.22 -4.43
CA ARG A 84 16.60 -7.94 -4.55
C ARG A 84 17.00 -7.03 -3.41
N LYS A 85 17.69 -5.97 -3.75
CA LYS A 85 17.96 -4.88 -2.81
C LYS A 85 16.76 -3.94 -2.78
N HIS A 86 16.22 -3.68 -1.59
CA HIS A 86 15.34 -2.53 -1.42
C HIS A 86 16.20 -1.26 -1.36
N HIS A 87 15.74 -0.19 -2.00
CA HIS A 87 16.42 1.11 -1.98
C HIS A 87 15.97 1.96 -0.80
N PHE A 88 14.76 1.73 -0.31
CA PHE A 88 14.11 2.47 0.75
C PHE A 88 13.59 1.53 1.83
N SER A 89 13.58 2.00 3.08
CA SER A 89 12.96 1.31 4.20
C SER A 89 11.47 1.07 3.97
N GLU A 90 10.86 0.13 4.69
CA GLU A 90 9.41 -0.10 4.59
C GLU A 90 8.60 1.14 4.96
N ASP A 91 9.06 1.96 5.89
CA ASP A 91 8.43 3.23 6.27
C ASP A 91 8.48 4.26 5.15
N ASP A 92 9.62 4.41 4.47
CA ASP A 92 9.77 5.32 3.32
C ASP A 92 8.90 4.87 2.16
N ARG A 93 8.87 3.56 1.87
CA ARG A 93 8.03 2.99 0.82
C ARG A 93 6.54 3.19 1.12
N ALA A 94 6.14 3.00 2.37
CA ALA A 94 4.77 3.25 2.82
C ALA A 94 4.38 4.71 2.69
N THR A 95 5.27 5.63 3.04
CA THR A 95 5.05 7.08 2.88
C THR A 95 4.80 7.44 1.42
N GLY A 96 5.59 6.89 0.50
CA GLY A 96 5.39 7.09 -0.94
C GLY A 96 4.03 6.60 -1.41
N VAL A 97 3.61 5.41 -1.00
CA VAL A 97 2.30 4.84 -1.36
C VAL A 97 1.14 5.60 -0.71
N ALA A 98 1.27 5.99 0.56
CA ALA A 98 0.25 6.75 1.28
C ALA A 98 0.00 8.15 0.69
N SER A 99 1.01 8.69 0.00
CA SER A 99 0.90 9.98 -0.72
C SER A 99 0.06 9.89 -2.01
N ILE A 100 -0.25 8.68 -2.48
CA ILE A 100 -1.10 8.48 -3.65
C ILE A 100 -2.56 8.71 -3.25
N GLN A 101 -3.23 9.63 -3.94
CA GLN A 101 -4.58 10.08 -3.58
C GLN A 101 -5.61 8.94 -3.50
N THR A 102 -5.50 7.95 -4.37
CA THR A 102 -6.45 6.82 -4.44
C THR A 102 -6.29 5.80 -3.33
N VAL A 103 -5.22 5.86 -2.56
CA VAL A 103 -4.94 4.97 -1.43
C VAL A 103 -5.57 5.50 -0.15
N ASP A 104 -6.41 4.69 0.49
CA ASP A 104 -7.07 5.05 1.74
C ASP A 104 -6.26 4.65 2.97
N LEU A 105 -5.58 3.50 2.91
CA LEU A 105 -4.82 2.95 4.02
C LEU A 105 -3.60 2.16 3.52
N VAL A 106 -2.50 2.29 4.24
CA VAL A 106 -1.27 1.51 4.02
C VAL A 106 -0.98 0.67 5.25
N VAL A 107 -0.73 -0.61 5.07
CA VAL A 107 -0.40 -1.55 6.15
C VAL A 107 1.04 -2.03 6.02
N LEU A 108 1.84 -1.75 7.03
CA LEU A 108 3.19 -2.30 7.17
C LEU A 108 3.09 -3.73 7.68
N LEU A 109 3.54 -4.70 6.89
CA LEU A 109 3.54 -6.11 7.30
C LEU A 109 4.65 -6.42 8.30
N GLY A 110 5.80 -5.71 8.25
CA GLY A 110 6.93 -5.96 9.10
C GLY A 110 7.42 -7.41 8.99
N GLU A 111 7.38 -8.14 10.09
CA GLU A 111 7.67 -9.59 10.14
C GLU A 111 6.43 -10.46 9.88
N GLY A 112 5.25 -9.84 9.74
CA GLY A 112 4.00 -10.54 9.45
C GLY A 112 3.90 -10.96 7.99
N ASN A 113 2.81 -11.62 7.67
CA ASN A 113 2.55 -12.09 6.31
C ASN A 113 1.18 -11.63 5.80
N LEU A 114 1.02 -11.72 4.49
CA LEU A 114 -0.20 -11.32 3.78
C LEU A 114 -1.42 -12.16 4.21
N GLU A 115 -1.24 -13.44 4.49
CA GLU A 115 -2.32 -14.34 4.94
C GLU A 115 -2.93 -13.85 6.27
N LYS A 116 -2.09 -13.45 7.23
CA LYS A 116 -2.54 -12.89 8.51
C LYS A 116 -3.35 -11.61 8.29
N LEU A 117 -2.88 -10.73 7.40
CA LEU A 117 -3.60 -9.50 7.07
C LEU A 117 -4.98 -9.82 6.47
N ILE A 118 -5.06 -10.76 5.52
CA ILE A 118 -6.34 -11.17 4.90
C ILE A 118 -7.31 -11.71 5.95
N LYS A 119 -6.84 -12.53 6.87
CA LYS A 119 -7.70 -13.09 7.95
C LYS A 119 -8.27 -12.00 8.87
N VAL A 120 -7.48 -10.98 9.18
CA VAL A 120 -7.91 -9.88 10.07
C VAL A 120 -8.77 -8.87 9.30
N LEU A 121 -8.31 -8.41 8.14
CA LEU A 121 -8.97 -7.38 7.35
C LEU A 121 -10.26 -7.88 6.69
N ASN A 122 -10.27 -9.14 6.26
CA ASN A 122 -11.35 -9.77 5.47
C ASN A 122 -11.73 -8.94 4.24
N PRO A 123 -10.80 -8.69 3.31
CA PRO A 123 -11.07 -7.88 2.13
C PRO A 123 -12.02 -8.60 1.17
N ALA A 124 -12.83 -7.85 0.43
CA ALA A 124 -13.72 -8.41 -0.59
C ALA A 124 -12.98 -8.80 -1.87
N VAL A 125 -11.89 -8.12 -2.18
CA VAL A 125 -11.09 -8.33 -3.40
C VAL A 125 -9.61 -8.21 -3.07
N LEU A 126 -8.81 -9.13 -3.62
CA LEU A 126 -7.35 -9.04 -3.64
C LEU A 126 -6.91 -8.76 -5.08
N VAL A 127 -6.20 -7.67 -5.29
CA VAL A 127 -5.61 -7.32 -6.59
C VAL A 127 -4.10 -7.41 -6.48
N LEU A 128 -3.48 -8.18 -7.35
CA LEU A 128 -2.03 -8.40 -7.40
C LEU A 128 -1.43 -7.81 -8.66
N GLY A 129 -0.23 -7.26 -8.56
CA GLY A 129 0.54 -6.79 -9.71
C GLY A 129 1.06 -7.93 -10.57
N LYS A 130 1.40 -7.63 -11.82
CA LYS A 130 1.93 -8.62 -12.78
C LYS A 130 3.22 -9.30 -12.33
N GLU A 131 4.00 -8.68 -11.46
CA GLU A 131 5.20 -9.25 -10.86
C GLU A 131 4.92 -10.58 -10.15
N PHE A 132 3.71 -10.76 -9.60
CA PHE A 132 3.32 -11.99 -8.91
C PHE A 132 2.80 -13.10 -9.84
N GLU A 133 2.61 -12.82 -11.13
CA GLU A 133 2.25 -13.85 -12.10
C GLU A 133 3.45 -14.75 -12.47
N SER A 134 4.66 -14.16 -12.48
CA SER A 134 5.90 -14.84 -12.90
C SER A 134 6.73 -15.36 -11.74
N GLU A 135 6.54 -14.86 -10.53
CA GLU A 135 7.29 -15.25 -9.35
C GLU A 135 6.41 -16.12 -8.45
N ARG A 136 6.92 -17.34 -8.17
CA ARG A 136 6.33 -18.20 -7.13
C ARG A 136 6.73 -17.64 -5.77
N ASP A 137 5.93 -16.71 -5.29
CA ASP A 137 5.96 -16.31 -3.89
C ASP A 137 4.94 -17.17 -3.15
N ASP A 138 5.42 -18.05 -2.28
CA ASP A 138 4.56 -18.97 -1.51
C ASP A 138 3.56 -18.20 -0.65
N GLN A 139 3.93 -17.06 -0.09
CA GLN A 139 3.03 -16.21 0.70
C GLN A 139 1.87 -15.66 -0.13
N VAL A 140 2.13 -15.27 -1.37
CA VAL A 140 1.09 -14.78 -2.28
C VAL A 140 0.20 -15.94 -2.74
N SER A 141 0.77 -17.12 -2.99
CA SER A 141 0.02 -18.31 -3.37
C SER A 141 -0.96 -18.73 -2.28
N ASP A 142 -0.52 -18.74 -1.02
CA ASP A 142 -1.37 -19.06 0.13
C ASP A 142 -2.48 -18.01 0.33
N ALA A 143 -2.15 -16.73 0.15
CA ALA A 143 -3.10 -15.64 0.21
C ALA A 143 -4.20 -15.77 -0.86
N VAL A 144 -3.85 -16.09 -2.09
CA VAL A 144 -4.80 -16.33 -3.19
C VAL A 144 -5.72 -17.50 -2.89
N GLN A 145 -5.17 -18.60 -2.35
CA GLN A 145 -5.99 -19.76 -1.96
C GLN A 145 -6.97 -19.40 -0.83
N LEU A 146 -6.52 -18.64 0.13
CA LEU A 146 -7.38 -18.18 1.22
C LEU A 146 -8.53 -17.32 0.71
N MET A 147 -8.25 -16.35 -0.17
CA MET A 147 -9.27 -15.51 -0.78
C MET A 147 -10.31 -16.32 -1.56
N LYS A 148 -9.89 -17.29 -2.36
CA LYS A 148 -10.79 -18.20 -3.08
C LYS A 148 -11.71 -18.99 -2.15
N LYS A 149 -11.21 -19.44 -0.98
CA LYS A 149 -12.01 -20.14 0.03
C LYS A 149 -13.02 -19.23 0.71
N GLN A 150 -12.74 -17.94 0.80
CA GLN A 150 -13.64 -16.94 1.39
C GLN A 150 -14.65 -16.35 0.39
N GLY A 151 -14.57 -16.71 -0.89
CA GLY A 151 -15.46 -16.22 -1.95
C GLY A 151 -15.07 -14.87 -2.53
N GLY A 152 -13.83 -14.47 -2.34
CA GLY A 152 -13.22 -13.23 -2.89
C GLY A 152 -12.43 -13.48 -4.17
#